data_d9ae2780ce8052a7106f3154d4d44167
#
_entry.id   d9ae2780ce8052a7106f3154d4d44167
#
_cell.length_a   1.000
_cell.length_b   1.000
_cell.length_c   1.000
_cell.angle_alpha   90.00
_cell.angle_beta   90.00
_cell.angle_gamma   90.00
#
_symmetry.space_group_name_H-M   'P 1'
#
loop_
_entity.id
_entity.type
_entity.pdbx_description
1 polymer ?
#
loop_
_entity_poly.entity_id
_entity_poly.type
_entity_poly.pdbx_seq_one_letter_code
_entity_poly.pdbx_strand_id
1 'polypeptide(L)'
;MWTIWSARRKAIHEGIFQSPQSTHAFVNRYVADLEIVGTSNSRAVQGLLSHVAPAAIPKAPPMGYAKIHVDAGVMFERGGSSAAICRDDQGFYLGSSALVTSGVCDPTVLEAIACREALALAEDLNLQQFIIASDRKQVVLDISKGTRGRYGAIISEMNLSATTFNCNFVWEGRAVNYEAHRLAKFALSQGPGRHVWLGNPHDPSCIPLHVDFGD
;
A
#
# COMPACT_ATOMS: atom_id res chain seq x y z
N MET A 1 19.01 0.66 -18.50
CA MET A 1 19.09 -0.62 -17.75
C MET A 1 17.74 -1.34 -17.68
N TRP A 2 16.62 -0.70 -17.34
CA TRP A 2 15.29 -1.34 -17.26
C TRP A 2 14.81 -2.03 -18.55
N THR A 3 15.03 -1.42 -19.71
CA THR A 3 14.66 -1.97 -21.03
C THR A 3 15.39 -3.25 -21.41
N ILE A 4 16.69 -3.32 -21.10
CA ILE A 4 17.50 -4.53 -21.31
C ILE A 4 17.02 -5.64 -20.36
N TRP A 5 16.70 -5.30 -19.12
CA TRP A 5 16.14 -6.22 -18.15
C TRP A 5 14.76 -6.74 -18.58
N SER A 6 13.89 -5.87 -19.11
CA SER A 6 12.56 -6.23 -19.61
C SER A 6 12.64 -7.15 -20.83
N ALA A 7 13.54 -6.87 -21.80
CA ALA A 7 13.77 -7.72 -22.96
C ALA A 7 14.29 -9.11 -22.55
N ARG A 8 15.23 -9.16 -21.58
CA ARG A 8 15.75 -10.42 -21.05
C ARG A 8 14.68 -11.22 -20.32
N ARG A 9 13.82 -10.57 -19.53
CA ARG A 9 12.70 -11.23 -18.85
C ARG A 9 11.72 -11.87 -19.83
N LYS A 10 11.35 -11.14 -20.90
CA LYS A 10 10.48 -11.65 -21.96
C LYS A 10 11.10 -12.87 -22.67
N ALA A 11 12.40 -12.82 -22.94
CA ALA A 11 13.09 -13.96 -23.56
C ALA A 11 13.09 -15.20 -22.66
N ILE A 12 13.31 -15.04 -21.34
CA ILE A 12 13.42 -16.15 -20.39
C ILE A 12 12.04 -16.73 -20.02
N HIS A 13 11.03 -15.88 -19.80
CA HIS A 13 9.74 -16.31 -19.26
C HIS A 13 8.62 -16.46 -20.29
N GLU A 14 8.71 -15.71 -21.40
CA GLU A 14 7.67 -15.67 -22.42
C GLU A 14 8.15 -16.27 -23.75
N GLY A 15 9.43 -16.66 -23.87
CA GLY A 15 10.03 -17.15 -25.12
C GLY A 15 10.07 -16.10 -26.24
N ILE A 16 9.85 -14.81 -25.92
CA ILE A 16 9.80 -13.72 -26.89
C ILE A 16 11.17 -13.06 -26.99
N PHE A 17 11.86 -13.30 -28.12
CA PHE A 17 13.16 -12.68 -28.39
C PHE A 17 12.99 -11.36 -29.14
N GLN A 18 13.37 -10.27 -28.50
CA GLN A 18 13.45 -8.95 -29.15
C GLN A 18 14.85 -8.73 -29.72
N SER A 19 14.92 -8.30 -30.98
CA SER A 19 16.22 -7.96 -31.58
C SER A 19 16.83 -6.74 -30.87
N PRO A 20 18.18 -6.60 -30.86
CA PRO A 20 18.83 -5.39 -30.34
C PRO A 20 18.31 -4.10 -30.99
N GLN A 21 18.00 -4.14 -32.28
CA GLN A 21 17.45 -2.99 -33.02
C GLN A 21 16.04 -2.62 -32.52
N SER A 22 15.16 -3.60 -32.29
CA SER A 22 13.81 -3.32 -31.79
C SER A 22 13.83 -2.81 -30.35
N THR A 23 14.77 -3.31 -29.53
CA THR A 23 14.98 -2.80 -28.16
C THR A 23 15.49 -1.35 -28.18
N HIS A 24 16.44 -1.04 -29.08
CA HIS A 24 16.97 0.31 -29.27
C HIS A 24 15.89 1.28 -29.79
N ALA A 25 15.10 0.87 -30.79
CA ALA A 25 14.00 1.66 -31.32
C ALA A 25 12.93 1.96 -30.24
N PHE A 26 12.63 0.99 -29.39
CA PHE A 26 11.73 1.21 -28.25
C PHE A 26 12.29 2.21 -27.25
N VAL A 27 13.59 2.12 -26.91
CA VAL A 27 14.24 3.09 -26.00
C VAL A 27 14.21 4.50 -26.58
N ASN A 28 14.56 4.66 -27.86
CA ASN A 28 14.55 5.97 -28.50
C ASN A 28 13.16 6.58 -28.54
N ARG A 29 12.13 5.78 -28.85
CA ARG A 29 10.74 6.23 -28.82
C ARG A 29 10.31 6.63 -27.41
N TYR A 30 10.64 5.84 -26.41
CA TYR A 30 10.31 6.11 -25.00
C TYR A 30 11.00 7.40 -24.51
N VAL A 31 12.27 7.64 -24.88
CA VAL A 31 12.99 8.87 -24.55
C VAL A 31 12.33 10.07 -25.26
N ALA A 32 11.99 9.93 -26.55
CA ALA A 32 11.30 10.99 -27.29
C ALA A 32 9.91 11.32 -26.69
N ASP A 33 9.15 10.31 -26.29
CA ASP A 33 7.87 10.50 -25.59
C ASP A 33 8.05 11.22 -24.24
N LEU A 34 9.10 10.92 -23.49
CA LEU A 34 9.46 11.63 -22.25
C LEU A 34 9.87 13.09 -22.52
N GLU A 35 10.61 13.35 -23.59
CA GLU A 35 10.99 14.72 -23.99
C GLU A 35 9.77 15.54 -24.39
N ILE A 36 8.81 14.96 -25.10
CA ILE A 36 7.53 15.61 -25.44
C ILE A 36 6.74 15.95 -24.18
N VAL A 37 6.66 15.03 -23.21
CA VAL A 37 6.02 15.27 -21.91
C VAL A 37 6.78 16.33 -21.11
N GLY A 38 8.12 16.29 -21.14
CA GLY A 38 8.98 17.28 -20.49
C GLY A 38 8.84 18.69 -21.07
N THR A 39 8.76 18.82 -22.40
CA THR A 39 8.57 20.12 -23.07
C THR A 39 7.14 20.65 -22.96
N SER A 40 6.13 19.78 -22.92
CA SER A 40 4.73 20.16 -22.65
C SER A 40 4.56 20.67 -21.22
N ASN A 41 5.26 20.08 -20.24
CA ASN A 41 5.26 20.54 -18.86
C ASN A 41 6.02 21.86 -18.65
N SER A 42 7.06 22.16 -19.45
CA SER A 42 7.82 23.42 -19.28
C SER A 42 7.01 24.68 -19.64
N ARG A 43 6.00 24.58 -20.50
CA ARG A 43 5.06 25.68 -20.78
C ARG A 43 3.87 25.74 -19.83
N ALA A 44 3.48 24.59 -19.24
CA ALA A 44 2.42 24.50 -18.21
C ALA A 44 2.94 24.83 -16.80
N VAL A 45 4.24 24.61 -16.54
CA VAL A 45 4.87 24.81 -15.21
C VAL A 45 5.03 26.30 -14.87
N GLN A 46 5.12 27.21 -15.81
CA GLN A 46 5.14 28.65 -15.51
C GLN A 46 3.78 29.25 -15.10
N GLY A 47 2.68 28.52 -15.33
CA GLY A 47 1.34 28.88 -14.84
C GLY A 47 0.86 28.06 -13.63
N LEU A 48 1.58 27.00 -13.25
CA LEU A 48 1.17 26.03 -12.23
C LEU A 48 2.04 26.03 -10.95
N LEU A 49 3.02 26.96 -10.85
CA LEU A 49 3.83 27.12 -9.63
C LEU A 49 3.07 27.75 -8.44
N SER A 50 1.75 27.94 -8.56
CA SER A 50 0.95 28.50 -7.46
C SER A 50 0.14 27.49 -6.66
N HIS A 51 0.13 26.19 -7.02
CA HIS A 51 -0.57 25.15 -6.24
C HIS A 51 0.12 23.77 -6.35
N VAL A 52 1.37 23.68 -5.90
CA VAL A 52 1.83 22.40 -5.34
C VAL A 52 1.12 22.32 -3.99
N ALA A 53 0.02 21.57 -3.94
CA ALA A 53 -0.55 21.20 -2.66
C ALA A 53 0.59 20.59 -1.82
N PRO A 54 0.83 21.06 -0.58
CA PRO A 54 1.86 20.47 0.26
C PRO A 54 1.62 18.97 0.30
N ALA A 55 2.71 18.18 0.19
CA ALA A 55 2.61 16.72 0.30
C ALA A 55 1.79 16.43 1.56
N ALA A 56 0.68 15.71 1.39
CA ALA A 56 -0.20 15.44 2.53
C ALA A 56 0.61 14.62 3.54
N ILE A 57 0.83 15.19 4.70
CA ILE A 57 1.57 14.55 5.80
C ILE A 57 0.55 13.75 6.62
N PRO A 58 0.82 12.48 6.96
CA PRO A 58 -0.07 11.72 7.81
C PRO A 58 -0.27 12.41 9.15
N LYS A 59 -1.50 12.46 9.65
CA LYS A 59 -1.79 13.02 10.98
C LYS A 59 -1.26 12.09 12.06
N ALA A 60 -0.60 12.65 13.10
CA ALA A 60 -0.16 11.88 14.25
C ALA A 60 -1.35 11.22 14.97
N PRO A 61 -1.21 9.98 15.48
CA PRO A 61 -2.16 9.42 16.42
C PRO A 61 -2.04 10.15 17.77
N PRO A 62 -3.02 10.02 18.67
CA PRO A 62 -2.89 10.53 20.06
C PRO A 62 -1.67 9.93 20.75
N MET A 63 -1.09 10.66 21.70
CA MET A 63 0.06 10.18 22.48
C MET A 63 -0.23 8.82 23.13
N GLY A 64 0.70 7.87 22.96
CA GLY A 64 0.57 6.50 23.43
C GLY A 64 -0.23 5.56 22.53
N TYR A 65 -0.76 6.04 21.41
CA TYR A 65 -1.41 5.21 20.39
C TYR A 65 -0.44 4.90 19.26
N ALA A 66 -0.52 3.69 18.75
CA ALA A 66 0.09 3.38 17.46
C ALA A 66 -0.87 3.69 16.30
N LYS A 67 -0.34 3.88 15.11
CA LYS A 67 -1.12 4.04 13.88
C LYS A 67 -0.77 2.97 12.87
N ILE A 68 -1.78 2.29 12.35
CA ILE A 68 -1.63 1.23 11.38
C ILE A 68 -2.30 1.66 10.08
N HIS A 69 -1.51 1.93 9.06
CA HIS A 69 -2.00 2.19 7.71
C HIS A 69 -2.20 0.88 6.96
N VAL A 70 -3.31 0.75 6.24
CA VAL A 70 -3.64 -0.46 5.47
C VAL A 70 -3.94 -0.13 4.02
N ASP A 71 -3.59 -1.05 3.12
CA ASP A 71 -3.92 -0.96 1.69
C ASP A 71 -3.97 -2.36 1.07
N ALA A 72 -4.55 -2.46 -0.12
CA ALA A 72 -4.64 -3.68 -0.88
C ALA A 72 -4.02 -3.56 -2.28
N GLY A 73 -3.43 -4.65 -2.74
CA GLY A 73 -2.93 -4.81 -4.10
C GLY A 73 -3.69 -5.90 -4.83
N VAL A 74 -4.02 -5.70 -6.10
CA VAL A 74 -4.68 -6.71 -6.94
C VAL A 74 -3.73 -7.17 -8.04
N MET A 75 -3.62 -8.49 -8.23
CA MET A 75 -3.03 -9.12 -9.40
C MET A 75 -4.15 -9.75 -10.19
N PHE A 76 -4.43 -9.19 -11.36
CA PHE A 76 -5.53 -9.66 -12.22
C PHE A 76 -5.45 -11.17 -12.43
N GLU A 77 -6.58 -11.88 -12.26
CA GLU A 77 -6.77 -13.35 -12.40
C GLU A 77 -5.94 -14.24 -11.44
N ARG A 78 -5.06 -13.70 -10.61
CA ARG A 78 -4.20 -14.50 -9.71
C ARG A 78 -4.53 -14.38 -8.25
N GLY A 79 -5.06 -13.23 -7.84
CA GLY A 79 -5.35 -12.95 -6.43
C GLY A 79 -4.97 -11.53 -6.04
N GLY A 80 -4.63 -11.34 -4.78
CA GLY A 80 -4.24 -10.04 -4.28
C GLY A 80 -3.44 -10.10 -2.99
N SER A 81 -3.08 -8.94 -2.51
CA SER A 81 -2.37 -8.75 -1.25
C SER A 81 -3.12 -7.74 -0.38
N SER A 82 -3.04 -7.95 0.91
CA SER A 82 -3.57 -7.04 1.93
C SER A 82 -2.43 -6.70 2.88
N ALA A 83 -2.10 -5.43 3.04
CA ALA A 83 -0.91 -4.98 3.76
C ALA A 83 -1.26 -4.04 4.91
N ALA A 84 -0.46 -4.09 5.97
CA ALA A 84 -0.54 -3.23 7.14
C ALA A 84 0.85 -2.76 7.56
N ILE A 85 0.99 -1.46 7.89
CA ILE A 85 2.23 -0.86 8.41
C ILE A 85 1.92 -0.09 9.67
N CYS A 86 2.65 -0.39 10.73
CA CYS A 86 2.47 0.18 12.06
C CYS A 86 3.61 1.13 12.42
N ARG A 87 3.23 2.31 12.96
CA ARG A 87 4.12 3.30 13.55
C ARG A 87 3.60 3.74 14.91
N ASP A 88 4.52 4.14 15.79
CA ASP A 88 4.14 4.78 17.04
C ASP A 88 3.70 6.25 16.84
N ASP A 89 3.36 6.92 17.94
CA ASP A 89 2.94 8.32 17.94
C ASP A 89 4.06 9.33 17.61
N GLN A 90 5.31 8.87 17.61
CA GLN A 90 6.48 9.65 17.19
C GLN A 90 6.86 9.39 15.72
N GLY A 91 6.17 8.49 15.03
CA GLY A 91 6.46 8.13 13.62
C GLY A 91 7.51 7.04 13.43
N PHE A 92 8.01 6.42 14.51
CA PHE A 92 8.94 5.29 14.39
C PHE A 92 8.22 4.03 13.90
N TYR A 93 8.86 3.31 13.00
CA TYR A 93 8.38 2.04 12.49
C TYR A 93 8.42 0.96 13.59
N LEU A 94 7.26 0.31 13.83
CA LEU A 94 7.15 -0.80 14.77
C LEU A 94 7.14 -2.14 14.06
N GLY A 95 6.41 -2.23 12.96
CA GLY A 95 6.29 -3.46 12.18
C GLY A 95 5.39 -3.30 10.98
N SER A 96 5.40 -4.31 10.13
CA SER A 96 4.49 -4.42 9.01
C SER A 96 4.15 -5.88 8.73
N SER A 97 3.03 -6.11 8.07
CA SER A 97 2.64 -7.41 7.58
C SER A 97 1.93 -7.32 6.24
N ALA A 98 1.95 -8.41 5.50
CA ALA A 98 1.20 -8.54 4.27
C ALA A 98 0.67 -9.97 4.13
N LEU A 99 -0.60 -10.11 3.76
CA LEU A 99 -1.23 -11.39 3.44
C LEU A 99 -1.45 -11.47 1.92
N VAL A 100 -0.82 -12.45 1.29
CA VAL A 100 -1.00 -12.76 -0.14
C VAL A 100 -2.03 -13.87 -0.28
N THR A 101 -3.14 -13.58 -0.97
CA THR A 101 -4.25 -14.52 -1.17
C THR A 101 -4.40 -14.87 -2.64
N SER A 102 -4.47 -16.17 -2.94
CA SER A 102 -4.80 -16.66 -4.28
C SER A 102 -6.30 -16.61 -4.53
N GLY A 103 -6.71 -16.25 -5.75
CA GLY A 103 -8.12 -16.29 -6.17
C GLY A 103 -9.02 -15.17 -5.64
N VAL A 104 -8.57 -14.32 -4.73
CA VAL A 104 -9.31 -13.15 -4.27
C VAL A 104 -8.83 -11.93 -5.05
N CYS A 105 -9.67 -11.45 -5.99
CA CYS A 105 -9.34 -10.33 -6.88
C CYS A 105 -10.26 -9.11 -6.68
N ASP A 106 -11.22 -9.17 -5.75
CA ASP A 106 -12.10 -8.03 -5.45
C ASP A 106 -11.34 -7.02 -4.56
N PRO A 107 -11.09 -5.79 -5.06
CA PRO A 107 -10.32 -4.80 -4.30
C PRO A 107 -10.96 -4.46 -2.94
N THR A 108 -12.30 -4.45 -2.87
CA THR A 108 -12.99 -4.07 -1.63
C THR A 108 -12.91 -5.17 -0.57
N VAL A 109 -12.94 -6.44 -1.01
CA VAL A 109 -12.70 -7.59 -0.13
C VAL A 109 -11.28 -7.57 0.39
N LEU A 110 -10.29 -7.33 -0.47
CA LEU A 110 -8.87 -7.24 -0.08
C LEU A 110 -8.60 -6.08 0.89
N GLU A 111 -9.28 -4.95 0.73
CA GLU A 111 -9.21 -3.83 1.69
C GLU A 111 -9.79 -4.20 3.05
N ALA A 112 -10.90 -4.93 3.08
CA ALA A 112 -11.45 -5.45 4.34
C ALA A 112 -10.49 -6.46 5.00
N ILE A 113 -9.85 -7.32 4.20
CA ILE A 113 -8.80 -8.23 4.67
C ILE A 113 -7.59 -7.45 5.21
N ALA A 114 -7.20 -6.32 4.59
CA ALA A 114 -6.11 -5.48 5.07
C ALA A 114 -6.41 -4.88 6.46
N CYS A 115 -7.66 -4.46 6.69
CA CYS A 115 -8.09 -4.03 8.03
C CYS A 115 -8.03 -5.16 9.07
N ARG A 116 -8.37 -6.41 8.68
CA ARG A 116 -8.21 -7.60 9.53
C ARG A 116 -6.73 -7.91 9.79
N GLU A 117 -5.89 -7.79 8.77
CA GLU A 117 -4.43 -7.98 8.91
C GLU A 117 -3.80 -6.96 9.87
N ALA A 118 -4.34 -5.74 9.93
CA ALA A 118 -3.91 -4.74 10.91
C ALA A 118 -4.18 -5.19 12.36
N LEU A 119 -5.30 -5.85 12.64
CA LEU A 119 -5.58 -6.42 13.96
C LEU A 119 -4.59 -7.55 14.29
N ALA A 120 -4.30 -8.43 13.34
CA ALA A 120 -3.31 -9.49 13.52
C ALA A 120 -1.89 -8.91 13.73
N LEU A 121 -1.52 -7.84 13.03
CA LEU A 121 -0.25 -7.15 13.27
C LEU A 121 -0.21 -6.48 14.65
N ALA A 122 -1.33 -5.92 15.11
CA ALA A 122 -1.42 -5.35 16.46
C ALA A 122 -1.22 -6.42 17.55
N GLU A 123 -1.72 -7.65 17.33
CA GLU A 123 -1.46 -8.81 18.21
C GLU A 123 0.03 -9.17 18.21
N ASP A 124 0.66 -9.30 17.04
CA ASP A 124 2.11 -9.58 16.91
C ASP A 124 2.98 -8.56 17.64
N LEU A 125 2.56 -7.29 17.61
CA LEU A 125 3.24 -6.16 18.27
C LEU A 125 2.81 -5.97 19.74
N ASN A 126 1.88 -6.78 20.24
CA ASN A 126 1.31 -6.66 21.60
C ASN A 126 0.75 -5.26 21.92
N LEU A 127 0.12 -4.62 20.92
CA LEU A 127 -0.48 -3.29 21.06
C LEU A 127 -1.84 -3.39 21.76
N GLN A 128 -2.12 -2.40 22.63
CA GLN A 128 -3.42 -2.28 23.29
C GLN A 128 -4.24 -1.10 22.75
N GLN A 129 -3.57 -0.07 22.24
CA GLN A 129 -4.19 1.17 21.80
C GLN A 129 -3.64 1.58 20.41
N PHE A 130 -4.52 1.65 19.42
CA PHE A 130 -4.10 2.00 18.06
C PHE A 130 -5.25 2.50 17.18
N ILE A 131 -4.88 3.13 16.07
CA ILE A 131 -5.80 3.58 15.03
C ILE A 131 -5.47 2.85 13.75
N ILE A 132 -6.48 2.27 13.09
CA ILE A 132 -6.36 1.66 11.76
C ILE A 132 -6.87 2.67 10.74
N ALA A 133 -5.98 3.11 9.84
CA ALA A 133 -6.26 4.07 8.78
C ALA A 133 -6.30 3.40 7.41
N SER A 134 -7.42 3.53 6.70
CA SER A 134 -7.61 3.02 5.33
C SER A 134 -8.01 4.15 4.38
N ASP A 135 -7.56 4.10 3.13
CA ASP A 135 -7.99 5.03 2.09
C ASP A 135 -9.36 4.66 1.48
N ARG A 136 -9.94 3.52 1.88
CA ARG A 136 -11.23 3.04 1.41
C ARG A 136 -12.38 3.45 2.34
N LYS A 137 -12.90 4.66 2.13
CA LYS A 137 -13.97 5.23 2.96
C LYS A 137 -15.17 4.27 3.16
N GLN A 138 -15.55 3.52 2.11
CA GLN A 138 -16.68 2.60 2.17
C GLN A 138 -16.43 1.47 3.17
N VAL A 139 -15.21 0.88 3.19
CA VAL A 139 -14.87 -0.19 4.12
C VAL A 139 -14.93 0.29 5.57
N VAL A 140 -14.40 1.48 5.86
CA VAL A 140 -14.46 2.09 7.21
C VAL A 140 -15.91 2.32 7.65
N LEU A 141 -16.76 2.83 6.76
CA LEU A 141 -18.20 3.00 7.05
C LEU A 141 -18.90 1.67 7.29
N ASP A 142 -18.58 0.65 6.52
CA ASP A 142 -19.22 -0.67 6.64
C ASP A 142 -18.79 -1.38 7.93
N ILE A 143 -17.54 -1.23 8.36
CA ILE A 143 -17.07 -1.71 9.66
C ILE A 143 -17.87 -1.06 10.80
N SER A 144 -18.02 0.27 10.78
CA SER A 144 -18.77 1.00 11.82
C SER A 144 -20.26 0.63 11.87
N LYS A 145 -20.86 0.26 10.74
CA LYS A 145 -22.29 -0.10 10.62
C LYS A 145 -22.57 -1.59 10.83
N GLY A 146 -21.56 -2.46 10.83
CA GLY A 146 -21.75 -3.91 10.91
C GLY A 146 -22.43 -4.49 9.68
N THR A 147 -22.07 -4.07 8.48
CA THR A 147 -22.73 -4.43 7.21
C THR A 147 -22.65 -5.93 6.91
N ARG A 148 -23.74 -6.52 6.39
CA ARG A 148 -23.85 -7.95 6.00
C ARG A 148 -23.58 -8.20 4.50
N GLY A 149 -22.82 -7.35 3.83
CA GLY A 149 -22.52 -7.46 2.39
C GLY A 149 -21.51 -8.57 2.05
N ARG A 150 -20.92 -8.47 0.86
CA ARG A 150 -19.98 -9.45 0.26
C ARG A 150 -18.81 -9.84 1.19
N TYR A 151 -18.36 -8.94 2.05
CA TYR A 151 -17.30 -9.14 3.06
C TYR A 151 -17.82 -9.02 4.50
N GLY A 152 -19.12 -9.18 4.69
CA GLY A 152 -19.77 -9.08 6.01
C GLY A 152 -19.24 -10.06 7.05
N ALA A 153 -18.82 -11.26 6.62
CA ALA A 153 -18.19 -12.24 7.51
C ALA A 153 -16.85 -11.72 8.06
N ILE A 154 -16.03 -11.06 7.19
CA ILE A 154 -14.75 -10.45 7.59
C ILE A 154 -15.01 -9.30 8.58
N ILE A 155 -16.01 -8.45 8.32
CA ILE A 155 -16.39 -7.36 9.24
C ILE A 155 -16.85 -7.93 10.60
N SER A 156 -17.65 -8.99 10.61
CA SER A 156 -18.11 -9.60 11.84
C SER A 156 -16.95 -10.17 12.67
N GLU A 157 -15.99 -10.83 12.01
CA GLU A 157 -14.76 -11.32 12.63
C GLU A 157 -13.93 -10.16 13.20
N MET A 158 -13.70 -9.11 12.41
CA MET A 158 -12.95 -7.94 12.84
C MET A 158 -13.60 -7.24 14.03
N ASN A 159 -14.92 -7.03 14.01
CA ASN A 159 -15.63 -6.38 15.10
C ASN A 159 -15.53 -7.19 16.40
N LEU A 160 -15.53 -8.51 16.33
CA LEU A 160 -15.30 -9.38 17.49
C LEU A 160 -13.86 -9.24 17.99
N SER A 161 -12.87 -9.36 17.11
CA SER A 161 -11.45 -9.22 17.50
C SER A 161 -11.13 -7.82 18.03
N ALA A 162 -11.73 -6.77 17.44
CA ALA A 162 -11.54 -5.39 17.89
C ALA A 162 -12.03 -5.13 19.32
N THR A 163 -12.92 -5.96 19.87
CA THR A 163 -13.39 -5.79 21.26
C THR A 163 -12.29 -6.02 22.30
N THR A 164 -11.20 -6.70 21.93
CA THR A 164 -10.04 -6.96 22.82
C THR A 164 -9.06 -5.79 22.87
N PHE A 165 -9.25 -4.78 22.03
CA PHE A 165 -8.36 -3.63 21.90
C PHE A 165 -9.10 -2.30 22.12
N ASN A 166 -8.35 -1.27 22.47
CA ASN A 166 -8.80 0.11 22.33
C ASN A 166 -8.40 0.63 20.96
N CYS A 167 -9.19 0.30 19.92
CA CYS A 167 -8.88 0.64 18.55
C CYS A 167 -10.04 1.34 17.84
N ASN A 168 -9.68 2.18 16.86
CA ASN A 168 -10.62 2.89 16.00
C ASN A 168 -10.23 2.73 14.54
N PHE A 169 -11.24 2.64 13.66
CA PHE A 169 -11.05 2.65 12.21
C PHE A 169 -11.33 4.05 11.68
N VAL A 170 -10.39 4.62 10.93
CA VAL A 170 -10.49 5.96 10.36
C VAL A 170 -10.26 5.93 8.85
N TRP A 171 -10.89 6.86 8.15
CA TRP A 171 -10.58 7.09 6.75
C TRP A 171 -9.51 8.17 6.62
N GLU A 172 -8.46 7.89 5.86
CA GLU A 172 -7.44 8.85 5.46
C GLU A 172 -7.25 8.82 3.95
N GLY A 173 -6.92 9.97 3.37
CA GLY A 173 -6.76 10.07 1.92
C GLY A 173 -5.53 9.32 1.42
N ARG A 174 -5.59 8.84 0.16
CA ARG A 174 -4.53 8.05 -0.48
C ARG A 174 -3.14 8.71 -0.45
N ALA A 175 -3.09 10.05 -0.42
CA ALA A 175 -1.84 10.79 -0.40
C ALA A 175 -0.98 10.51 0.85
N VAL A 176 -1.60 10.13 1.96
CA VAL A 176 -0.91 9.79 3.22
C VAL A 176 -0.76 8.29 3.44
N ASN A 177 -1.34 7.45 2.57
CA ASN A 177 -1.33 5.97 2.68
C ASN A 177 -0.28 5.31 1.75
N TYR A 178 0.74 6.06 1.32
CA TYR A 178 1.66 5.61 0.26
C TYR A 178 2.54 4.42 0.67
N GLU A 179 2.89 4.29 1.96
CA GLU A 179 3.73 3.19 2.45
C GLU A 179 2.99 1.85 2.41
N ALA A 180 1.75 1.81 2.92
CA ALA A 180 0.90 0.62 2.86
C ALA A 180 0.65 0.21 1.41
N HIS A 181 0.45 1.19 0.50
CA HIS A 181 0.33 0.94 -0.92
C HIS A 181 1.60 0.31 -1.55
N ARG A 182 2.80 0.79 -1.17
CA ARG A 182 4.06 0.21 -1.62
C ARG A 182 4.23 -1.22 -1.11
N LEU A 183 3.92 -1.45 0.17
CA LEU A 183 3.99 -2.79 0.77
C LEU A 183 3.00 -3.76 0.09
N ALA A 184 1.76 -3.34 -0.14
CA ALA A 184 0.78 -4.15 -0.85
C ALA A 184 1.28 -4.54 -2.25
N LYS A 185 1.85 -3.59 -3.00
CA LYS A 185 2.46 -3.86 -4.31
C LYS A 185 3.65 -4.81 -4.24
N PHE A 186 4.55 -4.60 -3.28
CA PHE A 186 5.69 -5.47 -3.06
C PHE A 186 5.24 -6.90 -2.76
N ALA A 187 4.23 -7.06 -1.88
CA ALA A 187 3.72 -8.36 -1.47
C ALA A 187 3.18 -9.18 -2.65
N LEU A 188 2.67 -8.58 -3.73
CA LEU A 188 2.25 -9.29 -4.94
C LEU A 188 3.38 -10.09 -5.61
N SER A 189 4.64 -9.78 -5.32
CA SER A 189 5.81 -10.54 -5.80
C SER A 189 6.19 -11.70 -4.88
N GLN A 190 5.58 -11.79 -3.69
CA GLN A 190 5.83 -12.84 -2.72
C GLN A 190 4.94 -14.06 -2.98
N GLY A 191 5.30 -15.20 -2.38
CA GLY A 191 4.44 -16.38 -2.40
C GLY A 191 3.15 -16.18 -1.58
N PRO A 192 2.11 -17.00 -1.82
CA PRO A 192 0.89 -16.98 -1.01
C PRO A 192 1.20 -17.23 0.47
N GLY A 193 0.46 -16.54 1.34
CA GLY A 193 0.63 -16.64 2.79
C GLY A 193 0.87 -15.29 3.45
N ARG A 194 1.08 -15.33 4.76
CA ARG A 194 1.33 -14.16 5.59
C ARG A 194 2.83 -13.92 5.75
N HIS A 195 3.25 -12.69 5.50
CA HIS A 195 4.64 -12.22 5.63
C HIS A 195 4.67 -11.11 6.67
N VAL A 196 5.60 -11.19 7.64
CA VAL A 196 5.67 -10.25 8.78
C VAL A 196 7.10 -9.73 8.93
N TRP A 197 7.23 -8.44 9.18
CA TRP A 197 8.52 -7.75 9.42
C TRP A 197 8.38 -6.89 10.68
N LEU A 198 9.06 -7.30 11.76
CA LEU A 198 9.01 -6.61 13.05
C LEU A 198 10.32 -5.87 13.31
N GLY A 199 10.24 -4.62 13.75
CA GLY A 199 11.38 -3.77 14.07
C GLY A 199 12.16 -3.23 12.87
N ASN A 200 12.27 -4.01 11.78
CA ASN A 200 12.92 -3.58 10.54
C ASN A 200 12.02 -3.85 9.34
N PRO A 201 11.77 -2.87 8.46
CA PRO A 201 10.99 -3.05 7.25
C PRO A 201 11.74 -3.94 6.24
N HIS A 202 11.00 -4.56 5.32
CA HIS A 202 11.57 -5.37 4.24
C HIS A 202 12.51 -4.59 3.32
N ASP A 203 12.27 -3.29 3.17
CA ASP A 203 13.09 -2.36 2.39
C ASP A 203 13.03 -0.95 3.01
N PRO A 204 14.06 -0.52 3.75
CA PRO A 204 14.11 0.82 4.36
C PRO A 204 14.11 1.97 3.35
N SER A 205 14.44 1.72 2.08
CA SER A 205 14.35 2.75 1.03
C SER A 205 12.92 3.05 0.61
N CYS A 206 12.03 2.08 0.78
CA CYS A 206 10.61 2.18 0.47
C CYS A 206 9.75 2.51 1.69
N ILE A 207 10.14 1.99 2.86
CA ILE A 207 9.48 2.19 4.16
C ILE A 207 10.56 2.65 5.14
N PRO A 208 10.71 3.95 5.38
CA PRO A 208 11.75 4.46 6.28
C PRO A 208 11.48 4.07 7.73
N LEU A 209 12.55 4.01 8.53
CA LEU A 209 12.43 3.71 9.98
C LEU A 209 11.72 4.80 10.77
N HIS A 210 11.69 6.03 10.25
CA HIS A 210 10.99 7.16 10.85
C HIS A 210 10.36 8.04 9.79
N VAL A 211 9.19 8.57 10.09
CA VAL A 211 8.49 9.60 9.31
C VAL A 211 8.02 10.71 10.24
N ASP A 212 8.00 11.95 9.74
CA ASP A 212 7.37 13.06 10.47
C ASP A 212 5.86 13.02 10.27
N PHE A 213 5.10 13.11 11.35
CA PHE A 213 3.67 13.36 11.31
C PHE A 213 3.39 14.87 11.28
N GLY A 214 2.31 15.27 10.59
CA GLY A 214 1.79 16.62 10.66
C GLY A 214 0.99 16.85 11.96
N ASP A 215 1.03 18.10 12.40
CA ASP A 215 0.25 18.60 13.55
C ASP A 215 -1.27 18.52 13.32
#